data_f3cf258ba5cb6b3647c7eda481ad9823
#
_entry.id   f3cf258ba5cb6b3647c7eda481ad9823
#
_cell.length_a   1.000
_cell.length_b   1.000
_cell.length_c   1.000
_cell.angle_alpha   90.00
_cell.angle_beta   90.00
_cell.angle_gamma   90.00
#
_symmetry.space_group_name_H-M   'P 1'
#
loop_
_entity.id
_entity.type
_entity.pdbx_description
1 polymer ?
#
loop_
_entity_poly.entity_id
_entity_poly.type
_entity_poly.pdbx_seq_one_letter_code
_entity_poly.pdbx_strand_id
1 'polypeptide(L)'
;FSCREVPVPKPKGYFRIDLPEKHYSSFNDDGSRPDIPLRFEYPSYGTISSASGGTNGPGWFNIDFPRHKARIYLTYKDVKGDLASLIEQTYTMNVKNHITKADAINETVIYDKENGISGILYDLKGNTATAVQFYVTDSTLHYLRGSLYFESEPNSDSLQPVIDFFRQDIIHLIETLKWK
;
A
#
# COMPACT_ATOMS: atom_id res chain seq x y z
N PHE A 1 -12.71 1.22 58.75
CA PHE A 1 -12.65 0.34 57.60
C PHE A 1 -12.67 1.21 56.34
N SER A 2 -11.52 1.35 55.65
CA SER A 2 -11.41 2.11 54.41
C SER A 2 -11.52 1.12 53.24
N CYS A 3 -12.65 1.15 52.55
CA CYS A 3 -12.77 0.47 51.27
C CYS A 3 -11.92 1.21 50.23
N ARG A 4 -10.77 0.67 49.86
CA ARG A 4 -10.04 1.06 48.66
C ARG A 4 -10.74 0.42 47.46
N GLU A 5 -11.48 1.22 46.69
CA GLU A 5 -11.93 0.79 45.35
C GLU A 5 -10.71 0.53 44.49
N VAL A 6 -10.64 -0.67 43.90
CA VAL A 6 -9.63 -1.02 42.93
C VAL A 6 -9.88 -0.17 41.67
N PRO A 7 -8.90 0.61 41.19
CA PRO A 7 -9.12 1.42 39.99
C PRO A 7 -9.39 0.51 38.80
N VAL A 8 -10.60 0.56 38.25
CA VAL A 8 -10.97 -0.09 37.03
C VAL A 8 -10.35 0.70 35.87
N PRO A 9 -9.53 0.09 34.99
CA PRO A 9 -8.99 0.79 33.85
C PRO A 9 -10.13 1.34 32.98
N LYS A 10 -10.15 2.66 32.77
CA LYS A 10 -11.12 3.28 31.86
C LYS A 10 -10.86 2.76 30.46
N PRO A 11 -11.90 2.36 29.69
CA PRO A 11 -11.71 1.99 28.31
C PRO A 11 -11.06 3.15 27.55
N LYS A 12 -9.99 2.86 26.79
CA LYS A 12 -9.35 3.85 25.93
C LYS A 12 -10.39 4.30 24.90
N GLY A 13 -10.76 5.58 24.90
CA GLY A 13 -11.59 6.16 23.88
C GLY A 13 -10.78 6.21 22.57
N TYR A 14 -11.26 5.54 21.53
CA TYR A 14 -10.71 5.68 20.19
C TYR A 14 -11.36 6.89 19.51
N PHE A 15 -10.56 7.70 18.81
CA PHE A 15 -11.11 8.75 17.97
C PHE A 15 -11.97 8.11 16.86
N ARG A 16 -13.19 8.62 16.68
CA ARG A 16 -14.02 8.22 15.55
C ARG A 16 -13.37 8.74 14.28
N ILE A 17 -12.96 7.83 13.40
CA ILE A 17 -12.45 8.16 12.07
C ILE A 17 -13.60 7.91 11.09
N ASP A 18 -14.09 8.98 10.47
CA ASP A 18 -15.10 8.86 9.43
C ASP A 18 -14.41 8.46 8.11
N LEU A 19 -14.68 7.23 7.69
CA LEU A 19 -14.18 6.68 6.44
C LEU A 19 -15.21 6.92 5.33
N PRO A 20 -14.80 7.34 4.11
CA PRO A 20 -15.70 7.59 2.99
C PRO A 20 -16.28 6.28 2.45
N GLU A 21 -17.38 6.38 1.70
CA GLU A 21 -17.88 5.26 0.90
C GLU A 21 -16.87 4.92 -0.21
N LYS A 22 -16.80 3.62 -0.56
CA LYS A 22 -15.92 3.12 -1.60
C LYS A 22 -16.45 3.47 -2.98
N HIS A 23 -15.77 4.39 -3.65
CA HIS A 23 -15.98 4.73 -5.06
C HIS A 23 -14.63 4.77 -5.75
N TYR A 24 -14.56 4.33 -7.00
CA TYR A 24 -13.32 4.20 -7.73
C TYR A 24 -13.34 4.97 -9.04
N SER A 25 -12.18 5.44 -9.45
CA SER A 25 -11.89 6.09 -10.72
C SER A 25 -10.78 5.35 -11.44
N SER A 26 -10.79 5.38 -12.77
CA SER A 26 -9.77 4.71 -13.57
C SER A 26 -8.50 5.55 -13.69
N PHE A 27 -7.36 4.91 -13.58
CA PHE A 27 -6.05 5.48 -13.88
C PHE A 27 -5.60 5.09 -15.28
N ASN A 28 -5.18 6.09 -16.07
CA ASN A 28 -4.54 5.92 -17.39
C ASN A 28 -5.39 5.21 -18.45
N ASP A 29 -6.71 5.23 -18.36
CA ASP A 29 -7.59 4.68 -19.39
C ASP A 29 -7.44 5.42 -20.73
N ASP A 30 -7.24 6.72 -20.67
CA ASP A 30 -7.05 7.63 -21.82
C ASP A 30 -5.62 7.60 -22.41
N GLY A 31 -4.70 6.84 -21.79
CA GLY A 31 -3.29 6.80 -22.22
C GLY A 31 -2.50 8.08 -21.91
N SER A 32 -2.98 8.93 -20.97
CA SER A 32 -2.33 10.18 -20.57
C SER A 32 -0.92 9.97 -19.97
N ARG A 33 -0.61 8.76 -19.50
CA ARG A 33 0.68 8.36 -18.94
C ARG A 33 1.30 7.23 -19.77
N PRO A 34 1.83 7.51 -20.97
CA PRO A 34 2.45 6.50 -21.83
C PRO A 34 3.72 5.89 -21.22
N ASP A 35 4.35 6.59 -20.29
CA ASP A 35 5.50 6.13 -19.51
C ASP A 35 5.15 5.03 -18.49
N ILE A 36 3.86 4.79 -18.24
CA ILE A 36 3.33 3.79 -17.33
C ILE A 36 2.32 2.90 -18.08
N PRO A 37 2.78 1.82 -18.73
CA PRO A 37 1.93 1.00 -19.61
C PRO A 37 1.05 0.04 -18.81
N LEU A 38 0.19 0.59 -17.96
CA LEU A 38 -0.79 -0.12 -17.17
C LEU A 38 -2.01 0.76 -16.90
N ARG A 39 -3.11 0.14 -16.51
CA ARG A 39 -4.32 0.79 -16.00
C ARG A 39 -4.84 0.04 -14.79
N PHE A 40 -5.51 0.73 -13.90
CA PHE A 40 -6.17 0.18 -12.71
C PHE A 40 -7.23 1.15 -12.19
N GLU A 41 -8.04 0.72 -11.25
CA GLU A 41 -8.95 1.58 -10.53
C GLU A 41 -8.36 1.99 -9.17
N TYR A 42 -8.57 3.24 -8.79
CA TYR A 42 -8.13 3.81 -7.52
C TYR A 42 -9.28 4.58 -6.85
N PRO A 43 -9.25 4.75 -5.51
CA PRO A 43 -10.32 5.44 -4.80
C PRO A 43 -10.52 6.88 -5.29
N SER A 44 -11.76 7.27 -5.62
CA SER A 44 -12.09 8.62 -6.10
C SER A 44 -11.90 9.71 -5.04
N TYR A 45 -11.74 9.34 -3.75
CA TYR A 45 -11.34 10.23 -2.67
C TYR A 45 -9.81 10.41 -2.54
N GLY A 46 -9.04 9.74 -3.40
CA GLY A 46 -7.61 9.94 -3.57
C GLY A 46 -7.28 10.83 -4.76
N THR A 47 -6.08 11.34 -4.80
CA THR A 47 -5.55 12.19 -5.88
C THR A 47 -4.24 11.60 -6.40
N ILE A 48 -4.15 11.40 -7.72
CA ILE A 48 -2.89 10.99 -8.35
C ILE A 48 -1.93 12.19 -8.36
N SER A 49 -0.71 11.97 -7.87
CA SER A 49 0.37 12.95 -7.94
C SER A 49 1.63 12.34 -8.53
N SER A 50 2.40 13.16 -9.24
CA SER A 50 3.75 12.78 -9.64
C SER A 50 4.65 12.79 -8.40
N ALA A 51 5.58 11.85 -8.30
CA ALA A 51 6.55 11.87 -7.23
C ALA A 51 7.41 13.14 -7.36
N SER A 52 7.19 14.11 -6.48
CA SER A 52 7.92 15.37 -6.46
C SER A 52 9.28 15.18 -5.81
N GLY A 53 10.35 15.46 -6.54
CA GLY A 53 11.72 15.49 -6.02
C GLY A 53 12.71 14.87 -6.98
N GLY A 54 13.68 15.62 -7.44
CA GLY A 54 14.65 15.39 -8.53
C GLY A 54 15.50 14.11 -8.51
N THR A 55 15.15 13.11 -7.71
CA THR A 55 15.79 11.78 -7.68
C THR A 55 14.86 10.65 -8.12
N ASN A 56 13.58 10.95 -8.39
CA ASN A 56 12.60 9.95 -8.78
C ASN A 56 12.59 9.78 -10.29
N GLY A 57 12.91 8.58 -10.74
CA GLY A 57 12.92 8.22 -12.17
C GLY A 57 11.52 8.15 -12.80
N PRO A 58 11.45 7.92 -14.10
CA PRO A 58 10.20 7.64 -14.80
C PRO A 58 9.50 6.43 -14.15
N GLY A 59 8.16 6.44 -14.12
CA GLY A 59 7.37 5.37 -13.52
C GLY A 59 7.05 5.52 -12.03
N TRP A 60 7.44 6.65 -11.39
CA TRP A 60 7.11 6.93 -9.99
C TRP A 60 5.91 7.87 -9.89
N PHE A 61 4.91 7.47 -9.11
CA PHE A 61 3.71 8.27 -8.85
C PHE A 61 3.08 7.87 -7.51
N ASN A 62 2.12 8.66 -7.03
CA ASN A 62 1.48 8.40 -5.76
C ASN A 62 -0.04 8.53 -5.86
N ILE A 63 -0.74 7.91 -4.92
CA ILE A 63 -2.14 8.18 -4.62
C ILE A 63 -2.17 8.83 -3.23
N ASP A 64 -2.52 10.11 -3.19
CA ASP A 64 -2.56 10.91 -1.97
C ASP A 64 -3.96 10.94 -1.37
N PHE A 65 -4.04 10.79 -0.04
CA PHE A 65 -5.26 10.88 0.75
C PHE A 65 -5.11 11.94 1.85
N PRO A 66 -5.15 13.24 1.51
CA PRO A 66 -4.81 14.32 2.46
C PRO A 66 -5.66 14.31 3.73
N ARG A 67 -6.96 13.99 3.63
CA ARG A 67 -7.87 13.92 4.78
C ARG A 67 -7.48 12.85 5.81
N HIS A 68 -6.82 11.80 5.37
CA HIS A 68 -6.42 10.66 6.21
C HIS A 68 -4.91 10.66 6.50
N LYS A 69 -4.19 11.69 6.01
CA LYS A 69 -2.73 11.78 6.11
C LYS A 69 -2.05 10.47 5.67
N ALA A 70 -2.58 9.90 4.59
CA ALA A 70 -2.12 8.65 4.02
C ALA A 70 -1.68 8.84 2.56
N ARG A 71 -0.76 7.99 2.12
CA ARG A 71 -0.24 7.97 0.75
C ARG A 71 0.12 6.55 0.36
N ILE A 72 -0.24 6.18 -0.87
CA ILE A 72 0.28 4.98 -1.52
C ILE A 72 1.35 5.42 -2.51
N TYR A 73 2.61 5.04 -2.26
CA TYR A 73 3.71 5.22 -3.20
C TYR A 73 3.68 4.09 -4.21
N LEU A 74 3.72 4.41 -5.49
CA LEU A 74 3.73 3.45 -6.58
C LEU A 74 4.97 3.63 -7.44
N THR A 75 5.60 2.53 -7.81
CA THR A 75 6.76 2.51 -8.68
C THR A 75 6.57 1.44 -9.75
N TYR A 76 6.47 1.88 -10.99
CA TYR A 76 6.49 1.02 -12.18
C TYR A 76 7.93 0.89 -12.68
N LYS A 77 8.29 -0.30 -13.15
CA LYS A 77 9.56 -0.59 -13.84
C LYS A 77 9.34 -1.56 -14.99
N ASP A 78 10.02 -1.30 -16.11
CA ASP A 78 10.20 -2.30 -17.15
C ASP A 78 11.14 -3.40 -16.66
N VAL A 79 10.75 -4.65 -16.86
CA VAL A 79 11.61 -5.81 -16.60
C VAL A 79 12.53 -6.01 -17.79
N LYS A 80 13.83 -5.98 -17.57
CA LYS A 80 14.88 -6.14 -18.58
C LYS A 80 15.73 -7.38 -18.35
N GLY A 81 15.06 -8.50 -17.99
CA GLY A 81 15.74 -9.73 -17.60
C GLY A 81 16.24 -9.71 -16.15
N ASP A 82 15.88 -8.70 -15.37
CA ASP A 82 16.34 -8.45 -14.00
C ASP A 82 15.25 -8.67 -12.95
N LEU A 83 14.18 -9.37 -13.29
CA LEU A 83 13.03 -9.61 -12.40
C LEU A 83 13.45 -10.16 -11.02
N ALA A 84 14.37 -11.13 -11.00
CA ALA A 84 14.86 -11.71 -9.75
C ALA A 84 15.51 -10.65 -8.85
N SER A 85 16.27 -9.72 -9.43
CA SER A 85 16.88 -8.59 -8.71
C SER A 85 15.82 -7.61 -8.19
N LEU A 86 14.79 -7.31 -8.97
CA LEU A 86 13.68 -6.44 -8.55
C LEU A 86 12.91 -7.04 -7.37
N ILE A 87 12.63 -8.35 -7.41
CA ILE A 87 11.97 -9.08 -6.33
C ILE A 87 12.85 -9.08 -5.07
N GLU A 88 14.16 -9.40 -5.19
CA GLU A 88 15.08 -9.41 -4.06
C GLU A 88 15.23 -8.03 -3.42
N GLN A 89 15.32 -6.96 -4.22
CA GLN A 89 15.33 -5.59 -3.72
C GLN A 89 14.06 -5.27 -2.94
N THR A 90 12.89 -5.67 -3.46
CA THR A 90 11.60 -5.45 -2.81
C THR A 90 11.48 -6.26 -1.53
N TYR A 91 11.88 -7.52 -1.53
CA TYR A 91 11.94 -8.34 -0.32
C TYR A 91 12.84 -7.72 0.75
N THR A 92 14.01 -7.23 0.37
CA THR A 92 14.92 -6.55 1.29
C THR A 92 14.27 -5.30 1.89
N MET A 93 13.60 -4.48 1.08
CA MET A 93 12.92 -3.27 1.55
C MET A 93 11.70 -3.60 2.41
N ASN A 94 10.93 -4.61 2.05
CA ASN A 94 9.65 -4.93 2.70
C ASN A 94 9.84 -5.78 3.96
N VAL A 95 10.76 -6.71 3.95
CA VAL A 95 10.96 -7.67 5.04
C VAL A 95 12.20 -7.35 5.84
N LYS A 96 13.39 -7.38 5.24
CA LYS A 96 14.66 -7.24 5.98
C LYS A 96 14.78 -5.93 6.74
N ASN A 97 14.26 -4.82 6.19
CA ASN A 97 14.31 -3.52 6.86
C ASN A 97 13.27 -3.35 7.97
N HIS A 98 12.23 -4.19 8.01
CA HIS A 98 11.14 -4.09 8.97
C HIS A 98 11.11 -5.21 10.00
N ILE A 99 11.82 -6.30 9.79
CA ILE A 99 11.79 -7.51 10.64
C ILE A 99 12.12 -7.22 12.12
N THR A 100 12.91 -6.21 12.40
CA THR A 100 13.27 -5.82 13.77
C THR A 100 12.21 -4.94 14.47
N LYS A 101 11.27 -4.36 13.70
CA LYS A 101 10.24 -3.43 14.19
C LYS A 101 8.84 -3.97 14.04
N ALA A 102 8.65 -4.97 13.19
CA ALA A 102 7.37 -5.63 12.98
C ALA A 102 7.15 -6.71 14.04
N ASP A 103 5.94 -6.78 14.59
CA ASP A 103 5.51 -7.88 15.45
C ASP A 103 5.21 -9.13 14.61
N ALA A 104 4.72 -8.93 13.38
CA ALA A 104 4.53 -9.97 12.38
C ALA A 104 4.55 -9.37 10.97
N ILE A 105 4.99 -10.18 10.00
CA ILE A 105 4.89 -9.88 8.56
C ILE A 105 4.14 -11.05 7.93
N ASN A 106 2.94 -10.79 7.40
CA ASN A 106 2.14 -11.79 6.73
C ASN A 106 2.27 -11.59 5.22
N GLU A 107 2.52 -12.68 4.51
CA GLU A 107 2.63 -12.69 3.05
C GLU A 107 1.41 -13.37 2.45
N THR A 108 0.74 -12.69 1.51
CA THR A 108 -0.37 -13.22 0.73
C THR A 108 0.04 -13.29 -0.73
N VAL A 109 0.01 -14.50 -1.30
CA VAL A 109 0.31 -14.70 -2.73
C VAL A 109 -0.81 -14.13 -3.58
N ILE A 110 -0.44 -13.31 -4.57
CA ILE A 110 -1.32 -12.78 -5.61
C ILE A 110 -1.09 -13.61 -6.86
N TYR A 111 -2.17 -14.16 -7.41
CA TYR A 111 -2.11 -14.91 -8.66
C TYR A 111 -3.41 -14.78 -9.44
N ASP A 112 -3.36 -14.09 -10.56
CA ASP A 112 -4.45 -13.95 -11.53
C ASP A 112 -3.92 -14.33 -12.93
N LYS A 113 -4.23 -15.54 -13.34
CA LYS A 113 -3.79 -16.09 -14.62
C LYS A 113 -4.43 -15.38 -15.82
N GLU A 114 -5.67 -14.94 -15.68
CA GLU A 114 -6.43 -14.31 -16.75
C GLU A 114 -5.85 -12.95 -17.13
N ASN A 115 -5.44 -12.18 -16.14
CA ASN A 115 -4.84 -10.86 -16.34
C ASN A 115 -3.30 -10.89 -16.35
N GLY A 116 -2.68 -12.07 -16.21
CA GLY A 116 -1.23 -12.22 -16.21
C GLY A 116 -0.59 -11.50 -15.02
N ILE A 117 -1.17 -11.63 -13.81
CA ILE A 117 -0.67 -10.97 -12.62
C ILE A 117 -0.20 -12.02 -11.62
N SER A 118 1.03 -11.85 -11.15
CA SER A 118 1.58 -12.62 -10.03
C SER A 118 2.36 -11.69 -9.10
N GLY A 119 2.38 -12.00 -7.80
CA GLY A 119 3.05 -11.14 -6.84
C GLY A 119 2.81 -11.53 -5.39
N ILE A 120 3.14 -10.62 -4.49
CA ILE A 120 2.95 -10.80 -3.04
C ILE A 120 2.44 -9.50 -2.43
N LEU A 121 1.44 -9.61 -1.57
CA LEU A 121 0.98 -8.58 -0.65
C LEU A 121 1.57 -8.88 0.74
N TYR A 122 2.21 -7.88 1.33
CA TYR A 122 2.79 -7.92 2.66
C TYR A 122 1.96 -7.10 3.63
N ASP A 123 1.45 -7.72 4.69
CA ASP A 123 0.81 -7.04 5.81
C ASP A 123 1.81 -6.98 6.97
N LEU A 124 2.25 -5.78 7.33
CA LEU A 124 3.21 -5.55 8.41
C LEU A 124 2.44 -5.12 9.68
N LYS A 125 2.54 -5.93 10.71
CA LYS A 125 1.94 -5.65 12.02
C LYS A 125 2.95 -5.01 12.96
N GLY A 126 2.46 -4.21 13.91
CA GLY A 126 3.30 -3.54 14.90
C GLY A 126 3.65 -2.11 14.51
N ASN A 127 4.70 -1.58 15.13
CA ASN A 127 5.11 -0.17 14.98
C ASN A 127 6.03 0.03 13.76
N THR A 128 5.51 -0.27 12.57
CA THR A 128 6.23 -0.15 11.31
C THR A 128 5.88 1.13 10.57
N ALA A 129 6.83 1.70 9.81
CA ALA A 129 6.61 2.92 9.03
C ALA A 129 5.57 2.73 7.90
N THR A 130 5.35 1.51 7.45
CA THR A 130 4.37 1.14 6.43
C THR A 130 3.60 -0.09 6.89
N ALA A 131 2.30 -0.08 6.69
CA ALA A 131 1.43 -1.16 7.13
C ALA A 131 1.16 -2.21 6.04
N VAL A 132 1.11 -1.78 4.78
CA VAL A 132 0.81 -2.64 3.63
C VAL A 132 1.78 -2.33 2.51
N GLN A 133 2.38 -3.37 1.94
CA GLN A 133 3.23 -3.27 0.76
C GLN A 133 2.89 -4.39 -0.20
N PHE A 134 3.16 -4.20 -1.48
CA PHE A 134 2.96 -5.24 -2.48
C PHE A 134 3.91 -5.06 -3.66
N TYR A 135 4.09 -6.12 -4.41
CA TYR A 135 4.51 -6.05 -5.80
C TYR A 135 3.69 -7.00 -6.66
N VAL A 136 3.52 -6.63 -7.91
CA VAL A 136 2.90 -7.46 -8.95
C VAL A 136 3.69 -7.35 -10.24
N THR A 137 3.68 -8.42 -11.03
CA THR A 137 4.42 -8.54 -12.29
C THR A 137 3.69 -9.49 -13.23
N ASP A 138 3.90 -9.33 -14.54
CA ASP A 138 3.55 -10.33 -15.56
C ASP A 138 4.65 -11.37 -15.77
N SER A 139 5.72 -11.28 -14.99
CA SER A 139 6.93 -12.13 -15.02
C SER A 139 7.83 -11.92 -16.24
N THR A 140 7.49 -11.02 -17.15
CA THR A 140 8.21 -10.83 -18.42
C THR A 140 8.63 -9.40 -18.70
N LEU A 141 7.72 -8.45 -18.68
CA LEU A 141 7.94 -7.07 -19.11
C LEU A 141 7.62 -6.02 -18.02
N HIS A 142 6.68 -6.32 -17.14
CA HIS A 142 6.10 -5.32 -16.25
C HIS A 142 6.30 -5.66 -14.78
N TYR A 143 6.62 -4.66 -14.01
CA TYR A 143 6.76 -4.74 -12.55
C TYR A 143 6.17 -3.48 -11.90
N LEU A 144 5.21 -3.66 -10.99
CA LEU A 144 4.65 -2.59 -10.19
C LEU A 144 4.83 -2.91 -8.71
N ARG A 145 5.34 -1.96 -7.96
CA ARG A 145 5.45 -2.02 -6.50
C ARG A 145 4.63 -0.90 -5.86
N GLY A 146 3.99 -1.19 -4.74
CA GLY A 146 3.27 -0.20 -3.94
C GLY A 146 3.53 -0.33 -2.46
N SER A 147 3.40 0.80 -1.74
CA SER A 147 3.58 0.86 -0.28
C SER A 147 2.67 1.93 0.33
N LEU A 148 1.89 1.55 1.35
CA LEU A 148 1.01 2.46 2.10
C LEU A 148 1.74 3.06 3.28
N TYR A 149 1.78 4.39 3.35
CA TYR A 149 2.35 5.17 4.45
C TYR A 149 1.32 6.11 5.06
N PHE A 150 1.47 6.35 6.35
CA PHE A 150 0.76 7.40 7.10
C PHE A 150 1.75 8.45 7.58
N GLU A 151 1.37 9.73 7.54
CA GLU A 151 2.20 10.84 8.03
C GLU A 151 2.22 10.95 9.56
N SER A 152 1.29 10.28 10.25
CA SER A 152 1.24 10.24 11.71
C SER A 152 2.12 9.13 12.27
N GLU A 153 2.66 9.36 13.48
CA GLU A 153 3.37 8.29 14.21
C GLU A 153 2.49 7.05 14.32
N PRO A 154 3.04 5.87 14.02
CA PRO A 154 2.28 4.64 14.04
C PRO A 154 1.87 4.31 15.48
N ASN A 155 0.59 4.52 15.79
CA ASN A 155 -0.08 3.88 16.90
C ASN A 155 -0.95 2.78 16.31
N SER A 156 -0.38 1.57 16.22
CA SER A 156 -0.96 0.44 15.51
C SER A 156 -2.41 0.16 15.94
N ASP A 157 -2.72 0.27 17.23
CA ASP A 157 -4.04 -0.06 17.76
C ASP A 157 -5.13 0.91 17.29
N SER A 158 -4.81 2.20 17.15
CA SER A 158 -5.79 3.22 16.71
C SER A 158 -5.88 3.36 15.19
N LEU A 159 -4.84 2.95 14.46
CA LEU A 159 -4.79 3.03 13.00
C LEU A 159 -5.31 1.77 12.30
N GLN A 160 -5.47 0.64 12.99
CA GLN A 160 -5.86 -0.62 12.36
C GLN A 160 -7.13 -0.52 11.49
N PRO A 161 -8.23 0.15 11.91
CA PRO A 161 -9.42 0.29 11.05
C PRO A 161 -9.12 1.06 9.75
N VAL A 162 -8.23 2.06 9.81
CA VAL A 162 -7.82 2.86 8.65
C VAL A 162 -6.90 2.05 7.73
N ILE A 163 -5.98 1.28 8.31
CA ILE A 163 -5.12 0.35 7.59
C ILE A 163 -5.97 -0.67 6.82
N ASP A 164 -6.93 -1.29 7.49
CA ASP A 164 -7.82 -2.28 6.87
C ASP A 164 -8.67 -1.66 5.76
N PHE A 165 -9.09 -0.42 5.94
CA PHE A 165 -9.81 0.33 4.90
C PHE A 165 -8.95 0.54 3.65
N PHE A 166 -7.74 1.10 3.76
CA PHE A 166 -6.85 1.32 2.61
C PHE A 166 -6.28 0.01 2.04
N ARG A 167 -6.14 -1.03 2.87
CA ARG A 167 -5.77 -2.36 2.39
C ARG A 167 -6.77 -2.89 1.37
N GLN A 168 -8.07 -2.68 1.59
CA GLN A 168 -9.11 -3.06 0.62
C GLN A 168 -8.95 -2.28 -0.70
N ASP A 169 -8.58 -1.00 -0.64
CA ASP A 169 -8.34 -0.19 -1.84
C ASP A 169 -7.12 -0.70 -2.63
N ILE A 170 -6.07 -1.14 -1.93
CA ILE A 170 -4.90 -1.76 -2.56
C ILE A 170 -5.28 -3.08 -3.23
N ILE A 171 -6.10 -3.91 -2.58
CA ILE A 171 -6.60 -5.15 -3.18
C ILE A 171 -7.40 -4.84 -4.44
N HIS A 172 -8.33 -3.89 -4.39
CA HIS A 172 -9.13 -3.47 -5.54
C HIS A 172 -8.25 -2.96 -6.70
N LEU A 173 -7.22 -2.16 -6.38
CA LEU A 173 -6.23 -1.70 -7.36
C LEU A 173 -5.57 -2.90 -8.07
N ILE A 174 -5.15 -3.90 -7.31
CA ILE A 174 -4.48 -5.10 -7.84
C ILE A 174 -5.46 -5.93 -8.69
N GLU A 175 -6.69 -6.13 -8.22
CA GLU A 175 -7.74 -6.90 -8.93
C GLU A 175 -8.18 -6.25 -10.24
N THR A 176 -8.09 -4.93 -10.33
CA THR A 176 -8.46 -4.18 -11.54
C THR A 176 -7.29 -3.85 -12.45
N LEU A 177 -6.06 -4.21 -12.03
CA LEU A 177 -4.85 -3.94 -12.80
C LEU A 177 -4.87 -4.68 -14.13
N LYS A 178 -4.48 -3.96 -15.19
CA LYS A 178 -4.23 -4.52 -16.51
C LYS A 178 -2.97 -3.90 -17.11
N TRP A 179 -2.11 -4.73 -17.62
CA TRP A 179 -0.95 -4.32 -18.40
C TRP A 179 -1.40 -3.85 -19.80
N LYS A 180 -0.69 -2.88 -20.38
CA LYS A 180 -0.93 -2.36 -21.76
C LYS A 180 0.16 -2.80 -22.71
#